data_b0b03bb80c19561cc8951fd880dcfe2c
#
_entry.id   b0b03bb80c19561cc8951fd880dcfe2c
#
_cell.length_a   1.000
_cell.length_b   1.000
_cell.length_c   1.000
_cell.angle_alpha   90.00
_cell.angle_beta   90.00
_cell.angle_gamma   90.00
#
_symmetry.space_group_name_H-M   'P 1'
#
loop_
_entity.id
_entity.type
_entity.pdbx_description
1 polymer ?
#
loop_
_entity_poly.entity_id
_entity_poly.type
_entity_poly.pdbx_seq_one_letter_code
_entity_poly.pdbx_strand_id
1 'polypeptide(L)'
;MRGGGHSVSGKSVADDAMMIDLFLMNSIQVNPGAQTAVVQGGAKWGEFDRECERYQLATTGGVISSTGVGGLTLGGGIGWLMGKHGLSCDNLVSADLVSADGCHISVSESQNEDLFWAIRGGGGNFGIVTALEFRLHPLQSVHGGLLLYPRSKAVDLLRRYRDVTRNAPDELTAYAALMVGHGHPMAAIAMCHSGLSSEGASAIKQFHLAEPPAVDLTGEKKYTEIQTMLDFTAPAGMNYYFKCPFLCELSDQAIQTIVDYSESLPTEQTQVVLEHMHGVASRIPATATAFGLRRIQYSINIMPAWSDPALAETCIDWARGFARALEAFGASDAYVNYLGNDGASAVRAAYGANYERLSGLKKKYDPSNFFCFNQNIAPGS
;
A
#
# COMPACT_ATOMS: atom_id res chain seq x y z
N MET A 1 11.71 -6.47 13.62
CA MET A 1 10.35 -6.82 14.10
C MET A 1 9.55 -7.42 12.95
N ARG A 2 8.76 -8.49 13.21
CA ARG A 2 7.92 -9.14 12.20
C ARG A 2 6.44 -9.09 12.62
N GLY A 3 5.59 -8.46 11.79
CA GLY A 3 4.14 -8.66 11.77
C GLY A 3 3.80 -9.65 10.64
N GLY A 4 3.33 -9.18 9.47
CA GLY A 4 3.06 -10.05 8.31
C GLY A 4 4.27 -10.48 7.49
N GLY A 5 5.46 -9.90 7.71
CA GLY A 5 6.68 -10.27 6.98
C GLY A 5 6.77 -9.73 5.54
N HIS A 6 6.05 -8.67 5.21
CA HIS A 6 5.97 -8.07 3.87
C HIS A 6 6.91 -6.88 3.63
N SER A 7 7.87 -6.58 4.52
CA SER A 7 8.77 -5.44 4.32
C SER A 7 9.67 -5.64 3.09
N VAL A 8 9.47 -4.83 2.06
CA VAL A 8 10.26 -4.88 0.80
C VAL A 8 11.67 -4.35 0.97
N SER A 9 11.97 -3.63 2.06
CA SER A 9 13.30 -3.08 2.32
C SER A 9 14.33 -4.09 2.82
N GLY A 10 13.90 -5.27 3.27
CA GLY A 10 14.75 -6.23 3.96
C GLY A 10 15.24 -5.81 5.35
N LYS A 11 15.02 -4.56 5.76
CA LYS A 11 15.54 -3.99 7.03
C LYS A 11 14.94 -4.58 8.30
N SER A 12 13.84 -5.33 8.19
CA SER A 12 13.19 -5.99 9.34
C SER A 12 13.98 -7.18 9.88
N VAL A 13 15.00 -7.63 9.15
CA VAL A 13 15.93 -8.69 9.52
C VAL A 13 17.35 -8.17 9.35
N ALA A 14 18.22 -8.41 10.32
CA ALA A 14 19.63 -8.02 10.25
C ALA A 14 20.49 -9.06 10.99
N ASP A 15 21.75 -9.18 10.57
CA ASP A 15 22.73 -10.01 11.27
C ASP A 15 23.00 -9.41 12.65
N ASP A 16 23.30 -10.26 13.62
CA ASP A 16 23.59 -9.90 15.02
C ASP A 16 22.51 -9.04 15.71
N ALA A 17 21.27 -9.17 15.26
CA ALA A 17 20.12 -8.44 15.82
C ALA A 17 19.04 -9.38 16.35
N MET A 18 18.32 -8.91 17.37
CA MET A 18 17.13 -9.60 17.87
C MET A 18 15.92 -9.27 16.98
N MET A 19 15.25 -10.30 16.47
CA MET A 19 13.96 -10.15 15.78
C MET A 19 12.81 -10.42 16.78
N ILE A 20 11.99 -9.40 17.03
CA ILE A 20 10.75 -9.54 17.80
C ILE A 20 9.66 -9.98 16.83
N ASP A 21 9.11 -11.17 17.07
CA ASP A 21 8.09 -11.78 16.22
C ASP A 21 6.70 -11.70 16.86
N LEU A 22 5.79 -10.99 16.23
CA LEU A 22 4.40 -10.83 16.70
C LEU A 22 3.45 -11.87 16.11
N PHE A 23 3.94 -12.85 15.35
CA PHE A 23 3.12 -13.82 14.62
C PHE A 23 2.00 -14.46 15.45
N LEU A 24 2.26 -14.77 16.74
CA LEU A 24 1.28 -15.37 17.64
C LEU A 24 0.31 -14.35 18.26
N MET A 25 0.57 -13.05 18.11
CA MET A 25 -0.32 -11.98 18.56
C MET A 25 -1.25 -11.58 17.42
N ASN A 26 -2.24 -12.41 17.10
CA ASN A 26 -3.11 -12.26 15.93
C ASN A 26 -4.61 -12.26 16.27
N SER A 27 -4.97 -12.04 17.51
CA SER A 27 -6.36 -11.95 17.93
C SER A 27 -7.08 -10.76 17.27
N ILE A 28 -8.34 -10.97 16.91
CA ILE A 28 -9.21 -9.98 16.29
C ILE A 28 -10.54 -9.98 17.06
N GLN A 29 -10.99 -8.80 17.49
CA GLN A 29 -12.23 -8.62 18.23
C GLN A 29 -13.05 -7.51 17.58
N VAL A 30 -14.12 -7.88 16.88
CA VAL A 30 -15.04 -6.93 16.25
C VAL A 30 -16.14 -6.54 17.23
N ASN A 31 -16.40 -5.25 17.34
CA ASN A 31 -17.55 -4.67 18.04
C ASN A 31 -18.53 -4.09 17.01
N PRO A 32 -19.53 -4.85 16.56
CA PRO A 32 -20.45 -4.39 15.52
C PRO A 32 -21.30 -3.19 15.96
N GLY A 33 -21.64 -3.11 17.26
CA GLY A 33 -22.43 -2.02 17.80
C GLY A 33 -21.72 -0.67 17.81
N ALA A 34 -20.40 -0.69 18.06
CA ALA A 34 -19.55 0.50 17.99
C ALA A 34 -18.96 0.73 16.60
N GLN A 35 -19.10 -0.23 15.68
CA GLN A 35 -18.41 -0.25 14.38
C GLN A 35 -16.90 -0.06 14.54
N THR A 36 -16.31 -0.81 15.47
CA THR A 36 -14.85 -0.85 15.68
C THR A 36 -14.36 -2.28 15.74
N ALA A 37 -13.05 -2.44 15.55
CA ALA A 37 -12.38 -3.71 15.84
C ALA A 37 -11.00 -3.48 16.43
N VAL A 38 -10.66 -4.27 17.44
CA VAL A 38 -9.31 -4.36 17.98
C VAL A 38 -8.60 -5.56 17.35
N VAL A 39 -7.43 -5.32 16.80
CA VAL A 39 -6.60 -6.34 16.13
C VAL A 39 -5.17 -6.28 16.66
N GLN A 40 -4.59 -7.43 16.96
CA GLN A 40 -3.20 -7.52 17.42
C GLN A 40 -2.20 -7.38 16.28
N GLY A 41 -0.99 -6.89 16.60
CA GLY A 41 0.04 -6.44 15.65
C GLY A 41 0.62 -7.50 14.71
N GLY A 42 0.41 -8.79 14.99
CA GLY A 42 0.83 -9.91 14.15
C GLY A 42 -0.24 -10.44 13.20
N ALA A 43 -1.49 -9.95 13.29
CA ALA A 43 -2.58 -10.35 12.40
C ALA A 43 -2.32 -9.90 10.95
N LYS A 44 -2.93 -10.62 10.01
CA LYS A 44 -2.89 -10.34 8.56
C LYS A 44 -4.22 -9.76 8.09
N TRP A 45 -4.19 -8.96 7.02
CA TRP A 45 -5.40 -8.34 6.47
C TRP A 45 -6.47 -9.35 6.09
N GLY A 46 -6.12 -10.47 5.45
CA GLY A 46 -7.10 -11.48 5.08
C GLY A 46 -7.79 -12.18 6.27
N GLU A 47 -7.15 -12.21 7.45
CA GLU A 47 -7.77 -12.68 8.69
C GLU A 47 -8.72 -11.62 9.23
N PHE A 48 -8.29 -10.36 9.23
CA PHE A 48 -9.06 -9.22 9.70
C PHE A 48 -10.31 -8.98 8.84
N ASP A 49 -10.17 -8.99 7.52
CA ASP A 49 -11.27 -8.78 6.58
C ASP A 49 -12.33 -9.89 6.72
N ARG A 50 -11.91 -11.16 6.84
CA ARG A 50 -12.85 -12.28 7.04
C ARG A 50 -13.62 -12.16 8.34
N GLU A 51 -13.00 -11.70 9.41
CA GLU A 51 -13.70 -11.52 10.70
C GLU A 51 -14.67 -10.34 10.63
N CYS A 52 -14.30 -9.21 10.00
CA CYS A 52 -15.16 -8.04 9.80
C CYS A 52 -16.36 -8.35 8.88
N GLU A 53 -16.14 -9.12 7.80
CA GLU A 53 -17.20 -9.50 6.84
C GLU A 53 -18.36 -10.24 7.49
N ARG A 54 -18.12 -11.01 8.56
CA ARG A 54 -19.17 -11.69 9.32
C ARG A 54 -20.25 -10.75 9.87
N TYR A 55 -19.87 -9.48 10.02
CA TYR A 55 -20.74 -8.41 10.51
C TYR A 55 -21.09 -7.39 9.42
N GLN A 56 -20.76 -7.68 8.15
CA GLN A 56 -20.93 -6.76 7.02
C GLN A 56 -20.22 -5.41 7.25
N LEU A 57 -19.02 -5.48 7.83
CA LEU A 57 -18.16 -4.35 8.12
C LEU A 57 -16.81 -4.52 7.42
N ALA A 58 -16.17 -3.40 7.09
CA ALA A 58 -14.82 -3.38 6.53
C ALA A 58 -14.10 -2.10 6.90
N THR A 59 -12.78 -2.08 6.73
CA THR A 59 -11.95 -0.88 6.76
C THR A 59 -10.91 -0.93 5.64
N THR A 60 -10.19 0.17 5.38
CA THR A 60 -9.15 0.17 4.35
C THR A 60 -7.98 -0.71 4.77
N GLY A 61 -7.69 -1.74 3.99
CA GLY A 61 -6.57 -2.67 4.17
C GLY A 61 -5.76 -2.83 2.88
N GLY A 62 -4.56 -3.41 3.00
CA GLY A 62 -3.68 -3.68 1.85
C GLY A 62 -4.29 -4.69 0.89
N VAL A 63 -3.93 -4.61 -0.38
CA VAL A 63 -4.51 -5.40 -1.49
C VAL A 63 -3.97 -6.83 -1.60
N ILE A 64 -3.04 -7.22 -0.74
CA ILE A 64 -2.52 -8.59 -0.61
C ILE A 64 -2.89 -9.10 0.77
N SER A 65 -3.66 -10.17 0.83
CA SER A 65 -4.28 -10.67 2.07
C SER A 65 -3.28 -11.13 3.14
N SER A 66 -2.10 -11.56 2.73
CA SER A 66 -1.01 -11.98 3.64
C SER A 66 -0.24 -10.81 4.28
N THR A 67 -0.49 -9.56 3.87
CA THR A 67 0.15 -8.38 4.44
C THR A 67 -0.25 -8.20 5.91
N GLY A 68 0.73 -7.86 6.77
CA GLY A 68 0.49 -7.61 8.18
C GLY A 68 -0.24 -6.30 8.44
N VAL A 69 -1.27 -6.35 9.28
CA VAL A 69 -2.09 -5.19 9.65
C VAL A 69 -1.23 -4.08 10.25
N GLY A 70 -0.36 -4.41 11.21
CA GLY A 70 0.48 -3.42 11.91
C GLY A 70 1.44 -2.71 10.96
N GLY A 71 2.27 -3.44 10.23
CA GLY A 71 3.30 -2.84 9.36
C GLY A 71 2.73 -1.95 8.27
N LEU A 72 1.63 -2.37 7.62
CA LEU A 72 0.97 -1.59 6.60
C LEU A 72 0.41 -0.27 7.17
N THR A 73 -0.36 -0.36 8.25
CA THR A 73 -1.05 0.78 8.89
C THR A 73 -0.07 1.84 9.40
N LEU A 74 1.00 1.40 10.05
CA LEU A 74 2.00 2.31 10.61
C LEU A 74 2.71 3.17 9.54
N GLY A 75 2.80 2.68 8.30
CA GLY A 75 3.35 3.45 7.18
C GLY A 75 2.30 4.23 6.39
N GLY A 76 1.00 4.05 6.67
CA GLY A 76 -0.10 4.68 5.94
C GLY A 76 -1.21 3.69 5.57
N GLY A 77 -0.98 2.80 4.63
CA GLY A 77 -1.90 1.73 4.23
C GLY A 77 -2.82 2.10 3.07
N ILE A 78 -2.29 2.01 1.85
CA ILE A 78 -3.04 2.13 0.59
C ILE A 78 -3.87 0.86 0.37
N GLY A 79 -5.10 0.99 -0.11
CA GLY A 79 -5.98 -0.15 -0.40
C GLY A 79 -7.30 0.23 -1.06
N TRP A 80 -8.15 -0.78 -1.29
CA TRP A 80 -9.35 -0.66 -2.12
C TRP A 80 -10.37 0.38 -1.65
N LEU A 81 -10.45 0.64 -0.35
CA LEU A 81 -11.44 1.56 0.23
C LEU A 81 -10.89 2.96 0.50
N MET A 82 -9.64 3.25 0.08
CA MET A 82 -8.97 4.52 0.39
C MET A 82 -9.66 5.76 -0.19
N GLY A 83 -10.30 5.62 -1.34
CA GLY A 83 -11.02 6.73 -1.97
C GLY A 83 -12.19 7.20 -1.11
N LYS A 84 -12.93 6.26 -0.51
CA LYS A 84 -14.13 6.53 0.31
C LYS A 84 -13.81 6.76 1.79
N HIS A 85 -12.85 6.01 2.35
CA HIS A 85 -12.62 5.97 3.80
C HIS A 85 -11.22 6.41 4.22
N GLY A 86 -10.37 6.88 3.29
CA GLY A 86 -8.98 7.20 3.58
C GLY A 86 -8.09 5.95 3.69
N LEU A 87 -6.84 6.15 4.07
CA LEU A 87 -5.86 5.09 4.27
C LEU A 87 -6.17 4.25 5.53
N SER A 88 -5.48 3.13 5.71
CA SER A 88 -5.62 2.33 6.94
C SER A 88 -5.34 3.16 8.19
N CYS A 89 -4.28 3.99 8.19
CA CYS A 89 -3.92 4.85 9.31
C CYS A 89 -4.94 5.95 9.62
N ASP A 90 -5.80 6.32 8.67
CA ASP A 90 -6.88 7.31 8.84
C ASP A 90 -8.08 6.71 9.58
N ASN A 91 -8.19 5.40 9.56
CA ASN A 91 -9.22 4.64 10.25
C ASN A 91 -8.79 4.15 11.65
N LEU A 92 -7.54 4.43 12.05
CA LEU A 92 -7.06 4.08 13.37
C LEU A 92 -7.70 4.99 14.43
N VAL A 93 -8.28 4.38 15.46
CA VAL A 93 -8.95 5.05 16.60
C VAL A 93 -8.01 5.14 17.79
N SER A 94 -7.32 4.03 18.08
CA SER A 94 -6.34 3.92 19.17
C SER A 94 -5.32 2.83 18.87
N ALA A 95 -4.23 2.81 19.63
CA ALA A 95 -3.28 1.71 19.59
C ALA A 95 -2.59 1.54 20.95
N ASP A 96 -2.13 0.33 21.20
CA ASP A 96 -1.23 -0.02 22.31
C ASP A 96 0.15 -0.37 21.77
N LEU A 97 1.18 0.14 22.40
CA LEU A 97 2.57 -0.12 22.00
C LEU A 97 3.51 -0.26 23.19
N VAL A 98 4.63 -0.93 22.98
CA VAL A 98 5.75 -1.01 23.89
C VAL A 98 6.86 -0.11 23.37
N SER A 99 7.28 0.87 24.21
CA SER A 99 8.33 1.84 23.91
C SER A 99 9.75 1.25 24.02
N ALA A 100 10.77 2.06 23.69
CA ALA A 100 12.17 1.64 23.72
C ALA A 100 12.68 1.31 25.13
N ASP A 101 12.08 1.90 26.17
CA ASP A 101 12.36 1.63 27.59
C ASP A 101 11.52 0.49 28.19
N GLY A 102 10.72 -0.20 27.34
CA GLY A 102 9.89 -1.33 27.76
C GLY A 102 8.55 -0.95 28.39
N CYS A 103 8.17 0.33 28.40
CA CYS A 103 6.90 0.78 28.96
C CYS A 103 5.74 0.54 27.98
N HIS A 104 4.60 0.08 28.53
CA HIS A 104 3.36 0.00 27.78
C HIS A 104 2.71 1.39 27.68
N ILE A 105 2.38 1.82 26.46
CA ILE A 105 1.79 3.13 26.17
C ILE A 105 0.54 2.93 25.32
N SER A 106 -0.60 3.46 25.78
CA SER A 106 -1.81 3.60 24.97
C SER A 106 -1.85 4.98 24.33
N VAL A 107 -2.26 5.03 23.05
CA VAL A 107 -2.31 6.24 22.24
C VAL A 107 -3.65 6.39 21.52
N SER A 108 -4.17 7.60 21.47
CA SER A 108 -5.41 7.97 20.76
C SER A 108 -5.44 9.47 20.49
N GLU A 109 -6.53 9.97 19.91
CA GLU A 109 -6.73 11.42 19.75
C GLU A 109 -6.81 12.22 21.06
N SER A 110 -7.06 11.55 22.21
CA SER A 110 -7.15 12.18 23.54
C SER A 110 -6.04 11.74 24.50
N GLN A 111 -5.16 10.83 24.09
CA GLN A 111 -4.09 10.29 24.96
C GLN A 111 -2.81 10.09 24.14
N ASN A 112 -1.71 10.73 24.59
CA ASN A 112 -0.42 10.70 23.87
C ASN A 112 -0.59 11.09 22.39
N GLU A 113 -1.29 12.17 22.13
CA GLU A 113 -1.74 12.63 20.80
C GLU A 113 -0.58 12.77 19.80
N ASP A 114 0.58 13.24 20.28
CA ASP A 114 1.76 13.43 19.46
C ASP A 114 2.36 12.09 18.99
N LEU A 115 2.35 11.08 19.84
CA LEU A 115 2.76 9.72 19.49
C LEU A 115 1.72 9.04 18.60
N PHE A 116 0.42 9.27 18.86
CA PHE A 116 -0.66 8.80 17.99
C PHE A 116 -0.55 9.39 16.58
N TRP A 117 -0.21 10.68 16.48
CA TRP A 117 0.09 11.31 15.19
C TRP A 117 1.28 10.62 14.51
N ALA A 118 2.37 10.34 15.23
CA ALA A 118 3.60 9.77 14.69
C ALA A 118 3.41 8.35 14.14
N ILE A 119 2.65 7.50 14.82
CA ILE A 119 2.42 6.11 14.37
C ILE A 119 1.45 6.01 13.19
N ARG A 120 0.73 7.07 12.84
CA ARG A 120 -0.13 7.14 11.66
C ARG A 120 0.64 7.61 10.42
N GLY A 121 1.63 6.80 9.98
CA GLY A 121 2.45 7.05 8.81
C GLY A 121 3.97 7.07 9.07
N GLY A 122 4.42 7.23 10.32
CA GLY A 122 5.84 7.29 10.68
C GLY A 122 6.53 5.92 10.76
N GLY A 123 5.81 4.83 10.49
CA GLY A 123 6.36 3.48 10.49
C GLY A 123 6.70 2.95 11.88
N GLY A 124 7.54 1.92 11.93
CA GLY A 124 7.96 1.24 13.16
C GLY A 124 9.06 1.97 13.95
N ASN A 125 9.10 3.30 13.94
CA ASN A 125 10.17 4.09 14.56
C ASN A 125 9.98 4.38 16.05
N PHE A 126 8.78 4.20 16.60
CA PHE A 126 8.40 4.74 17.89
C PHE A 126 8.08 3.68 18.95
N GLY A 127 8.01 2.41 18.57
CA GLY A 127 7.65 1.33 19.47
C GLY A 127 7.18 0.09 18.71
N ILE A 128 6.89 -0.94 19.49
CA ILE A 128 6.29 -2.19 19.02
C ILE A 128 4.79 -2.10 19.25
N VAL A 129 4.03 -1.90 18.20
CA VAL A 129 2.56 -1.83 18.30
C VAL A 129 2.01 -3.24 18.46
N THR A 130 1.37 -3.46 19.60
CA THR A 130 0.84 -4.76 20.03
C THR A 130 -0.64 -4.92 19.69
N ALA A 131 -1.41 -3.81 19.70
CA ALA A 131 -2.81 -3.78 19.30
C ALA A 131 -3.16 -2.48 18.59
N LEU A 132 -4.13 -2.55 17.67
CA LEU A 132 -4.66 -1.42 16.92
C LEU A 132 -6.19 -1.50 16.94
N GLU A 133 -6.86 -0.40 17.24
CA GLU A 133 -8.30 -0.29 17.15
C GLU A 133 -8.67 0.51 15.90
N PHE A 134 -9.47 -0.08 15.02
CA PHE A 134 -9.92 0.52 13.78
C PHE A 134 -11.39 0.90 13.82
N ARG A 135 -11.73 2.01 13.20
CA ARG A 135 -13.09 2.30 12.75
C ARG A 135 -13.42 1.39 11.59
N LEU A 136 -14.62 0.81 11.64
CA LEU A 136 -15.18 -0.01 10.57
C LEU A 136 -16.33 0.71 9.91
N HIS A 137 -16.61 0.33 8.66
CA HIS A 137 -17.64 0.91 7.83
C HIS A 137 -18.57 -0.18 7.31
N PRO A 138 -19.89 0.05 7.23
CA PRO A 138 -20.83 -0.91 6.64
C PRO A 138 -20.48 -1.21 5.17
N LEU A 139 -20.34 -2.49 4.85
CA LEU A 139 -20.04 -2.95 3.51
C LEU A 139 -20.60 -4.38 3.31
N GLN A 140 -21.65 -4.51 2.52
CA GLN A 140 -22.30 -5.80 2.24
C GLN A 140 -21.65 -6.52 1.07
N SER A 141 -21.49 -5.82 -0.03
CA SER A 141 -20.85 -6.31 -1.25
C SER A 141 -20.13 -5.17 -1.94
N VAL A 142 -19.30 -5.51 -2.90
CA VAL A 142 -18.61 -4.57 -3.81
C VAL A 142 -18.85 -5.02 -5.24
N HIS A 143 -18.72 -4.09 -6.18
CA HIS A 143 -18.67 -4.43 -7.59
C HIS A 143 -17.23 -4.25 -8.08
N GLY A 144 -16.58 -5.33 -8.55
CA GLY A 144 -15.16 -5.26 -8.87
C GLY A 144 -14.64 -6.52 -9.54
N GLY A 145 -13.33 -6.58 -9.70
CA GLY A 145 -12.67 -7.71 -10.34
C GLY A 145 -11.49 -7.30 -11.19
N LEU A 146 -11.18 -8.13 -12.17
CA LEU A 146 -9.99 -8.03 -13.00
C LEU A 146 -10.40 -8.07 -14.48
N LEU A 147 -9.89 -7.11 -15.27
CA LEU A 147 -9.91 -7.11 -16.72
C LEU A 147 -8.50 -7.38 -17.22
N LEU A 148 -8.33 -8.34 -18.13
CA LEU A 148 -7.05 -8.66 -18.78
C LEU A 148 -7.15 -8.43 -20.28
N TYR A 149 -6.18 -7.71 -20.81
CA TYR A 149 -5.98 -7.48 -22.24
C TYR A 149 -4.58 -7.95 -22.66
N PRO A 150 -4.37 -8.35 -23.93
CA PRO A 150 -3.03 -8.53 -24.47
C PRO A 150 -2.19 -7.25 -24.31
N ARG A 151 -0.89 -7.39 -24.08
CA ARG A 151 0.06 -6.26 -23.92
C ARG A 151 -0.02 -5.25 -25.09
N SER A 152 -0.33 -5.69 -26.29
CA SER A 152 -0.52 -4.80 -27.45
C SER A 152 -1.60 -3.73 -27.26
N LYS A 153 -2.48 -3.89 -26.27
CA LYS A 153 -3.50 -2.90 -25.87
C LYS A 153 -3.06 -2.02 -24.68
N ALA A 154 -1.83 -2.14 -24.22
CA ALA A 154 -1.38 -1.47 -22.99
C ALA A 154 -1.52 0.05 -23.04
N VAL A 155 -1.13 0.69 -24.16
CA VAL A 155 -1.23 2.15 -24.30
C VAL A 155 -2.68 2.60 -24.22
N ASP A 156 -3.58 1.96 -24.95
CA ASP A 156 -5.01 2.30 -24.97
C ASP A 156 -5.65 2.05 -23.60
N LEU A 157 -5.25 0.95 -22.93
CA LEU A 157 -5.75 0.61 -21.60
C LEU A 157 -5.28 1.60 -20.52
N LEU A 158 -4.01 2.01 -20.54
CA LEU A 158 -3.49 2.99 -19.60
C LEU A 158 -4.07 4.39 -19.84
N ARG A 159 -4.33 4.79 -21.08
CA ARG A 159 -5.08 6.01 -21.40
C ARG A 159 -6.50 5.94 -20.84
N ARG A 160 -7.18 4.82 -21.08
CA ARG A 160 -8.53 4.59 -20.52
C ARG A 160 -8.51 4.62 -18.99
N TYR A 161 -7.54 3.96 -18.35
CA TYR A 161 -7.34 3.99 -16.91
C TYR A 161 -7.20 5.43 -16.40
N ARG A 162 -6.28 6.22 -16.97
CA ARG A 162 -6.11 7.64 -16.62
C ARG A 162 -7.42 8.43 -16.75
N ASP A 163 -8.10 8.29 -17.87
CA ASP A 163 -9.27 9.11 -18.19
C ASP A 163 -10.46 8.80 -17.26
N VAL A 164 -10.63 7.53 -16.88
CA VAL A 164 -11.64 7.09 -15.92
C VAL A 164 -11.25 7.51 -14.49
N THR A 165 -10.02 7.27 -14.07
CA THR A 165 -9.58 7.54 -12.69
C THR A 165 -9.48 9.02 -12.37
N ARG A 166 -9.21 9.87 -13.36
CA ARG A 166 -9.15 11.34 -13.18
C ARG A 166 -10.43 11.92 -12.57
N ASN A 167 -11.59 11.32 -12.88
CA ASN A 167 -12.91 11.77 -12.42
C ASN A 167 -13.64 10.68 -11.63
N ALA A 168 -12.89 9.72 -11.09
CA ALA A 168 -13.48 8.62 -10.34
C ALA A 168 -14.22 9.12 -9.09
N PRO A 169 -15.41 8.58 -8.78
CA PRO A 169 -16.05 8.81 -7.50
C PRO A 169 -15.23 8.18 -6.37
N ASP A 170 -15.43 8.64 -5.14
CA ASP A 170 -14.71 8.14 -3.97
C ASP A 170 -14.84 6.61 -3.77
N GLU A 171 -15.95 6.05 -4.20
CA GLU A 171 -16.25 4.62 -4.13
C GLU A 171 -15.41 3.75 -5.06
N LEU A 172 -14.82 4.32 -6.12
CA LEU A 172 -14.11 3.56 -7.16
C LEU A 172 -12.61 3.66 -6.99
N THR A 173 -11.97 2.59 -6.56
CA THR A 173 -10.51 2.42 -6.59
C THR A 173 -10.12 1.45 -7.71
N ALA A 174 -9.14 1.83 -8.52
CA ALA A 174 -8.63 1.01 -9.61
C ALA A 174 -7.10 1.06 -9.68
N TYR A 175 -6.52 -0.07 -10.04
CA TYR A 175 -5.09 -0.25 -10.32
C TYR A 175 -4.91 -0.76 -11.74
N ALA A 176 -3.92 -0.24 -12.45
CA ALA A 176 -3.51 -0.79 -13.74
C ALA A 176 -2.22 -1.58 -13.56
N ALA A 177 -2.03 -2.64 -14.32
CA ALA A 177 -0.81 -3.44 -14.25
C ALA A 177 -0.31 -3.88 -15.62
N LEU A 178 1.01 -3.96 -15.77
CA LEU A 178 1.69 -4.59 -16.89
C LEU A 178 2.52 -5.75 -16.33
N MET A 179 2.22 -6.97 -16.77
CA MET A 179 2.75 -8.20 -16.18
C MET A 179 2.79 -9.33 -17.20
N VAL A 180 3.33 -10.46 -16.83
CA VAL A 180 3.18 -11.72 -17.57
C VAL A 180 2.14 -12.60 -16.86
N GLY A 181 1.12 -13.01 -17.57
CA GLY A 181 0.09 -13.93 -17.08
C GLY A 181 0.06 -15.20 -17.92
N HIS A 182 0.24 -16.37 -17.29
CA HIS A 182 0.31 -17.68 -17.97
C HIS A 182 1.28 -17.70 -19.16
N GLY A 183 2.48 -17.09 -19.00
CA GLY A 183 3.50 -17.01 -20.05
C GLY A 183 3.22 -15.98 -21.16
N HIS A 184 2.16 -15.20 -21.05
CA HIS A 184 1.80 -14.18 -22.05
C HIS A 184 1.90 -12.76 -21.46
N PRO A 185 2.51 -11.80 -22.19
CA PRO A 185 2.51 -10.40 -21.78
C PRO A 185 1.09 -9.83 -21.78
N MET A 186 0.67 -9.27 -20.63
CA MET A 186 -0.68 -8.78 -20.39
C MET A 186 -0.67 -7.35 -19.86
N ALA A 187 -1.76 -6.64 -20.11
CA ALA A 187 -2.15 -5.40 -19.47
C ALA A 187 -3.45 -5.65 -18.70
N ALA A 188 -3.53 -5.19 -17.45
CA ALA A 188 -4.63 -5.47 -16.56
C ALA A 188 -5.21 -4.21 -15.92
N ILE A 189 -6.50 -4.23 -15.60
CA ILE A 189 -7.12 -3.31 -14.63
C ILE A 189 -7.77 -4.16 -13.55
N ALA A 190 -7.34 -3.94 -12.31
CA ALA A 190 -7.99 -4.46 -11.11
C ALA A 190 -8.78 -3.32 -10.45
N MET A 191 -10.02 -3.56 -10.05
CA MET A 191 -10.89 -2.50 -9.56
C MET A 191 -11.88 -2.97 -8.50
N CYS A 192 -12.28 -2.01 -7.65
CA CYS A 192 -13.26 -2.19 -6.60
C CYS A 192 -14.12 -0.92 -6.50
N HIS A 193 -15.43 -1.08 -6.60
CA HIS A 193 -16.42 -0.04 -6.33
C HIS A 193 -17.23 -0.42 -5.09
N SER A 194 -17.13 0.39 -4.05
CA SER A 194 -17.72 0.15 -2.72
C SER A 194 -19.04 0.89 -2.48
N GLY A 195 -19.68 1.36 -3.54
CA GLY A 195 -21.01 1.97 -3.53
C GLY A 195 -22.11 1.02 -3.96
N LEU A 196 -23.24 1.55 -4.44
CA LEU A 196 -24.36 0.75 -4.92
C LEU A 196 -23.94 -0.15 -6.12
N SER A 197 -24.44 -1.39 -6.15
CA SER A 197 -24.05 -2.37 -7.19
C SER A 197 -24.36 -1.89 -8.61
N SER A 198 -25.47 -1.18 -8.83
CA SER A 198 -25.83 -0.62 -10.13
C SER A 198 -24.87 0.46 -10.61
N GLU A 199 -24.37 1.32 -9.70
CA GLU A 199 -23.37 2.35 -9.99
C GLU A 199 -22.01 1.71 -10.24
N GLY A 200 -21.66 0.67 -9.46
CA GLY A 200 -20.44 -0.11 -9.63
C GLY A 200 -20.33 -0.77 -11.00
N ALA A 201 -21.39 -1.43 -11.44
CA ALA A 201 -21.44 -2.04 -12.78
C ALA A 201 -21.23 -0.98 -13.90
N SER A 202 -21.84 0.20 -13.75
CA SER A 202 -21.69 1.30 -14.70
C SER A 202 -20.26 1.88 -14.68
N ALA A 203 -19.67 2.06 -13.50
CA ALA A 203 -18.32 2.59 -13.34
C ALA A 203 -17.28 1.64 -13.95
N ILE A 204 -17.38 0.35 -13.67
CA ILE A 204 -16.47 -0.68 -14.20
C ILE A 204 -16.53 -0.77 -15.72
N LYS A 205 -17.72 -0.65 -16.29
CA LYS A 205 -17.89 -0.69 -17.75
C LYS A 205 -17.09 0.41 -18.47
N GLN A 206 -16.78 1.51 -17.81
CA GLN A 206 -15.98 2.59 -18.38
C GLN A 206 -14.52 2.19 -18.68
N PHE A 207 -14.01 1.14 -18.02
CA PHE A 207 -12.65 0.64 -18.28
C PHE A 207 -12.55 -0.25 -19.52
N HIS A 208 -13.67 -0.73 -20.07
CA HIS A 208 -13.64 -1.57 -21.26
C HIS A 208 -13.17 -0.76 -22.49
N LEU A 209 -12.31 -1.39 -23.28
CA LEU A 209 -11.95 -0.91 -24.60
C LEU A 209 -13.05 -1.26 -25.62
N ALA A 210 -12.90 -0.81 -26.86
CA ALA A 210 -13.83 -1.17 -27.94
C ALA A 210 -13.77 -2.69 -28.25
N GLU A 211 -12.59 -3.29 -28.18
CA GLU A 211 -12.41 -4.73 -28.27
C GLU A 211 -12.64 -5.37 -26.89
N PRO A 212 -13.20 -6.60 -26.85
CA PRO A 212 -13.42 -7.30 -25.60
C PRO A 212 -12.10 -7.66 -24.92
N PRO A 213 -12.08 -7.72 -23.57
CA PRO A 213 -10.93 -8.24 -22.84
C PRO A 213 -10.70 -9.72 -23.13
N ALA A 214 -9.47 -10.19 -22.99
CA ALA A 214 -9.13 -11.61 -23.05
C ALA A 214 -9.73 -12.38 -21.85
N VAL A 215 -9.81 -11.69 -20.71
CA VAL A 215 -10.45 -12.21 -19.48
C VAL A 215 -11.20 -11.08 -18.79
N ASP A 216 -12.46 -11.34 -18.42
CA ASP A 216 -13.29 -10.47 -17.61
C ASP A 216 -13.80 -11.23 -16.39
N LEU A 217 -13.28 -10.86 -15.21
CA LEU A 217 -13.66 -11.43 -13.91
C LEU A 217 -14.42 -10.41 -13.05
N THR A 218 -14.98 -9.37 -13.70
CA THR A 218 -15.75 -8.33 -13.00
C THR A 218 -17.15 -8.79 -12.63
N GLY A 219 -17.69 -8.25 -11.57
CA GLY A 219 -19.04 -8.52 -11.09
C GLY A 219 -19.25 -8.12 -9.65
N GLU A 220 -20.42 -8.40 -9.13
CA GLU A 220 -20.71 -8.29 -7.70
C GLU A 220 -19.98 -9.38 -6.93
N LYS A 221 -19.29 -8.99 -5.85
CA LYS A 221 -18.41 -9.85 -5.05
C LYS A 221 -18.50 -9.49 -3.58
N LYS A 222 -18.09 -10.43 -2.73
CA LYS A 222 -17.72 -10.11 -1.36
C LYS A 222 -16.43 -9.31 -1.33
N TYR A 223 -16.27 -8.46 -0.31
CA TYR A 223 -15.05 -7.68 -0.18
C TYR A 223 -13.81 -8.58 0.01
N THR A 224 -13.93 -9.68 0.74
CA THR A 224 -12.84 -10.65 0.92
C THR A 224 -12.38 -11.30 -0.38
N GLU A 225 -13.25 -11.46 -1.38
CA GLU A 225 -12.87 -11.98 -2.70
C GLU A 225 -11.99 -10.96 -3.45
N ILE A 226 -12.30 -9.67 -3.33
CA ILE A 226 -11.47 -8.61 -3.90
C ILE A 226 -10.13 -8.51 -3.15
N GLN A 227 -10.13 -8.63 -1.82
CA GLN A 227 -8.92 -8.56 -0.99
C GLN A 227 -7.93 -9.70 -1.24
N THR A 228 -8.40 -10.85 -1.74
CA THR A 228 -7.54 -11.99 -2.09
C THR A 228 -7.23 -12.09 -3.58
N MET A 229 -7.87 -11.26 -4.40
CA MET A 229 -7.81 -11.34 -5.86
C MET A 229 -6.38 -11.21 -6.42
N LEU A 230 -5.53 -10.44 -5.74
CA LEU A 230 -4.15 -10.17 -6.18
C LEU A 230 -3.10 -11.00 -5.43
N ASP A 231 -3.45 -11.93 -4.57
CA ASP A 231 -2.50 -12.71 -3.75
C ASP A 231 -1.47 -13.47 -4.59
N PHE A 232 -1.88 -13.93 -5.77
CA PHE A 232 -1.00 -14.64 -6.71
C PHE A 232 0.16 -13.78 -7.23
N THR A 233 0.07 -12.44 -7.11
CA THR A 233 1.09 -11.50 -7.61
C THR A 233 2.25 -11.31 -6.63
N ALA A 234 2.14 -11.81 -5.40
CA ALA A 234 3.15 -11.68 -4.34
C ALA A 234 3.54 -13.05 -3.73
N PRO A 235 4.06 -14.00 -4.54
CA PRO A 235 4.44 -15.32 -4.05
C PRO A 235 5.56 -15.24 -3.01
N ALA A 236 5.44 -16.06 -1.96
CA ALA A 236 6.48 -16.19 -0.93
C ALA A 236 7.75 -16.83 -1.48
N GLY A 237 8.91 -16.51 -0.88
CA GLY A 237 10.19 -17.12 -1.21
C GLY A 237 10.89 -16.53 -2.42
N MET A 238 10.38 -15.46 -2.99
CA MET A 238 11.03 -14.71 -4.07
C MET A 238 11.91 -13.59 -3.50
N ASN A 239 12.91 -13.18 -4.27
CA ASN A 239 13.62 -11.92 -4.07
C ASN A 239 12.83 -10.80 -4.74
N TYR A 240 12.75 -9.65 -4.09
CA TYR A 240 12.06 -8.46 -4.59
C TYR A 240 12.96 -7.23 -4.49
N TYR A 241 12.82 -6.35 -5.46
CA TYR A 241 13.35 -4.99 -5.38
C TYR A 241 12.28 -4.01 -5.84
N PHE A 242 12.05 -2.94 -5.07
CA PHE A 242 10.98 -2.00 -5.38
C PHE A 242 11.53 -0.60 -5.65
N LYS A 243 10.97 0.04 -6.67
CA LYS A 243 10.98 1.48 -6.89
C LYS A 243 9.55 1.94 -7.08
N CYS A 244 9.20 3.06 -6.47
CA CYS A 244 7.83 3.57 -6.50
C CYS A 244 7.83 5.10 -6.65
N PRO A 245 8.22 5.65 -7.81
CA PRO A 245 8.05 7.07 -8.08
C PRO A 245 6.57 7.43 -8.18
N PHE A 246 6.24 8.67 -7.78
CA PHE A 246 4.89 9.23 -7.89
C PHE A 246 4.84 10.27 -9.00
N LEU A 247 3.80 10.22 -9.82
CA LEU A 247 3.48 11.19 -10.86
C LEU A 247 2.19 11.92 -10.51
N CYS A 248 2.19 13.25 -10.53
CA CYS A 248 0.97 14.04 -10.36
C CYS A 248 0.04 13.89 -11.57
N GLU A 249 0.59 13.63 -12.75
CA GLU A 249 -0.16 13.46 -13.98
C GLU A 249 0.41 12.29 -14.80
N LEU A 250 -0.48 11.51 -15.40
CA LEU A 250 -0.11 10.40 -16.28
C LEU A 250 -0.25 10.85 -17.74
N SER A 251 0.76 11.58 -18.25
CA SER A 251 0.78 12.08 -19.64
C SER A 251 0.92 10.92 -20.64
N ASP A 252 0.57 11.18 -21.92
CA ASP A 252 0.74 10.17 -22.97
C ASP A 252 2.20 9.74 -23.13
N GLN A 253 3.14 10.65 -22.93
CA GLN A 253 4.58 10.34 -22.97
C GLN A 253 5.00 9.48 -21.76
N ALA A 254 4.48 9.76 -20.57
CA ALA A 254 4.73 8.90 -19.41
C ALA A 254 4.13 7.51 -19.62
N ILE A 255 2.90 7.40 -20.16
CA ILE A 255 2.28 6.13 -20.52
C ILE A 255 3.17 5.36 -21.52
N GLN A 256 3.65 6.01 -22.58
CA GLN A 256 4.51 5.36 -23.56
C GLN A 256 5.80 4.84 -22.91
N THR A 257 6.46 5.65 -22.08
CA THR A 257 7.66 5.23 -21.34
C THR A 257 7.39 4.03 -20.45
N ILE A 258 6.26 4.01 -19.73
CA ILE A 258 5.85 2.88 -18.88
C ILE A 258 5.67 1.60 -19.73
N VAL A 259 5.02 1.71 -20.87
CA VAL A 259 4.81 0.57 -21.78
C VAL A 259 6.13 0.09 -22.37
N ASP A 260 6.99 1.00 -22.87
CA ASP A 260 8.28 0.66 -23.49
C ASP A 260 9.19 -0.10 -22.51
N TYR A 261 9.31 0.36 -21.24
CA TYR A 261 10.05 -0.37 -20.21
C TYR A 261 9.45 -1.73 -19.89
N SER A 262 8.14 -1.86 -20.00
CA SER A 262 7.44 -3.11 -19.70
C SER A 262 7.54 -4.13 -20.84
N GLU A 263 7.98 -3.76 -22.06
CA GLU A 263 8.26 -4.72 -23.13
C GLU A 263 9.46 -5.64 -22.81
N SER A 264 10.34 -5.21 -21.90
CA SER A 264 11.55 -5.93 -21.49
C SER A 264 11.56 -6.25 -20.00
N LEU A 265 10.48 -6.83 -19.47
CA LEU A 265 10.43 -7.29 -18.07
C LEU A 265 11.56 -8.31 -17.83
N PRO A 266 12.40 -8.14 -16.78
CA PRO A 266 13.57 -9.00 -16.58
C PRO A 266 13.22 -10.45 -16.20
N THR A 267 11.99 -10.67 -15.66
CA THR A 267 11.48 -11.99 -15.32
C THR A 267 9.96 -12.05 -15.55
N GLU A 268 9.40 -13.24 -15.63
CA GLU A 268 7.94 -13.43 -15.73
C GLU A 268 7.19 -12.99 -14.46
N GLN A 269 7.87 -12.96 -13.30
CA GLN A 269 7.30 -12.52 -12.03
C GLN A 269 7.38 -11.00 -11.84
N THR A 270 8.10 -10.32 -12.73
CA THR A 270 8.20 -8.85 -12.71
C THR A 270 6.87 -8.22 -13.12
N GLN A 271 6.47 -7.19 -12.39
CA GLN A 271 5.26 -6.43 -12.70
C GLN A 271 5.46 -4.94 -12.48
N VAL A 272 4.67 -4.14 -13.21
CA VAL A 272 4.57 -2.70 -13.05
C VAL A 272 3.13 -2.40 -12.71
N VAL A 273 2.87 -1.80 -11.54
CA VAL A 273 1.51 -1.51 -11.08
C VAL A 273 1.35 -0.01 -10.86
N LEU A 274 0.28 0.55 -11.42
CA LEU A 274 -0.11 1.94 -11.26
C LEU A 274 -1.27 2.01 -10.27
N GLU A 275 -1.11 2.78 -9.20
CA GLU A 275 -2.15 3.02 -8.20
C GLU A 275 -2.52 4.51 -8.22
N HIS A 276 -3.81 4.81 -8.27
CA HIS A 276 -4.30 6.19 -8.25
C HIS A 276 -4.76 6.57 -6.85
N MET A 277 -4.01 7.45 -6.19
CA MET A 277 -4.39 8.02 -4.89
C MET A 277 -5.39 9.16 -5.12
N HIS A 278 -6.57 9.05 -4.55
CA HIS A 278 -7.68 10.00 -4.75
C HIS A 278 -8.63 10.04 -3.55
N GLY A 279 -9.71 10.77 -3.70
CA GLY A 279 -10.82 10.78 -2.76
C GLY A 279 -10.42 11.28 -1.37
N VAL A 280 -10.94 10.65 -0.33
CA VAL A 280 -10.66 11.00 1.08
C VAL A 280 -9.17 10.94 1.38
N ALA A 281 -8.45 9.91 0.89
CA ALA A 281 -7.01 9.76 1.13
C ALA A 281 -6.19 10.98 0.68
N SER A 282 -6.61 11.67 -0.39
CA SER A 282 -5.93 12.86 -0.91
C SER A 282 -6.47 14.18 -0.33
N ARG A 283 -7.64 14.19 0.30
CA ARG A 283 -8.26 15.40 0.87
C ARG A 283 -7.90 15.65 2.33
N ILE A 284 -7.44 14.63 3.05
CA ILE A 284 -6.93 14.78 4.42
C ILE A 284 -5.69 15.69 4.39
N PRO A 285 -5.59 16.70 5.27
CA PRO A 285 -4.42 17.57 5.32
C PRO A 285 -3.13 16.77 5.51
N ALA A 286 -2.05 17.13 4.79
CA ALA A 286 -0.77 16.42 4.84
C ALA A 286 -0.11 16.42 6.23
N THR A 287 -0.54 17.31 7.14
CA THR A 287 -0.08 17.41 8.52
C THR A 287 -0.99 16.74 9.55
N ALA A 288 -2.15 16.22 9.13
CA ALA A 288 -3.11 15.57 10.03
C ALA A 288 -2.61 14.24 10.62
N THR A 289 -1.72 13.58 9.90
CA THR A 289 -1.01 12.36 10.31
C THR A 289 0.45 12.46 9.88
N ALA A 290 1.29 11.55 10.29
CA ALA A 290 2.69 11.50 9.81
C ALA A 290 2.81 11.12 8.32
N PHE A 291 1.77 10.53 7.72
CA PHE A 291 1.70 10.28 6.28
C PHE A 291 1.45 11.57 5.50
N GLY A 292 2.47 12.07 4.80
CA GLY A 292 2.43 13.38 4.13
C GLY A 292 2.00 13.39 2.65
N LEU A 293 1.89 12.23 2.00
CA LEU A 293 1.60 12.13 0.56
C LEU A 293 0.08 12.27 0.28
N ARG A 294 -0.47 13.47 0.53
CA ARG A 294 -1.92 13.75 0.50
C ARG A 294 -2.32 14.59 -0.71
N ARG A 295 -2.06 14.07 -1.91
CA ARG A 295 -2.50 14.71 -3.17
C ARG A 295 -2.99 13.67 -4.16
N ILE A 296 -3.79 14.09 -5.14
CA ILE A 296 -4.16 13.24 -6.27
C ILE A 296 -2.90 12.96 -7.08
N GLN A 297 -2.54 11.71 -7.24
CA GLN A 297 -1.31 11.28 -7.91
C GLN A 297 -1.37 9.80 -8.24
N TYR A 298 -0.46 9.38 -9.10
CA TYR A 298 -0.26 7.98 -9.45
C TYR A 298 1.05 7.49 -8.85
N SER A 299 1.03 6.40 -8.09
CA SER A 299 2.24 5.66 -7.76
C SER A 299 2.54 4.67 -8.89
N ILE A 300 3.80 4.60 -9.31
CA ILE A 300 4.26 3.67 -10.33
C ILE A 300 5.13 2.63 -9.64
N ASN A 301 4.51 1.51 -9.24
CA ASN A 301 5.20 0.44 -8.54
C ASN A 301 5.97 -0.42 -9.55
N ILE A 302 7.29 -0.28 -9.57
CA ILE A 302 8.24 -1.02 -10.40
C ILE A 302 8.76 -2.16 -9.55
N MET A 303 8.28 -3.40 -9.80
CA MET A 303 8.43 -4.52 -8.89
C MET A 303 9.06 -5.74 -9.61
N PRO A 304 10.37 -5.74 -9.90
CA PRO A 304 11.03 -6.96 -10.30
C PRO A 304 11.04 -7.98 -9.16
N ALA A 305 10.80 -9.24 -9.53
CA ALA A 305 10.85 -10.38 -8.62
C ALA A 305 11.60 -11.52 -9.29
N TRP A 306 12.45 -12.24 -8.55
CA TRP A 306 13.28 -13.31 -9.08
C TRP A 306 13.57 -14.38 -8.02
N SER A 307 13.79 -15.63 -8.47
CA SER A 307 14.24 -16.74 -7.61
C SER A 307 15.73 -17.03 -7.77
N ASP A 308 16.28 -16.88 -8.99
CA ASP A 308 17.69 -17.10 -9.27
C ASP A 308 18.52 -15.87 -8.85
N PRO A 309 19.45 -16.01 -7.87
CA PRO A 309 20.31 -14.90 -7.44
C PRO A 309 21.13 -14.25 -8.55
N ALA A 310 21.44 -14.98 -9.64
CA ALA A 310 22.20 -14.46 -10.78
C ALA A 310 21.45 -13.33 -11.53
N LEU A 311 20.12 -13.24 -11.38
CA LEU A 311 19.30 -12.20 -12.01
C LEU A 311 19.22 -10.92 -11.18
N ALA A 312 19.80 -10.88 -9.97
CA ALA A 312 19.64 -9.76 -9.05
C ALA A 312 20.10 -8.42 -9.66
N GLU A 313 21.29 -8.36 -10.23
CA GLU A 313 21.85 -7.15 -10.83
C GLU A 313 20.97 -6.65 -11.98
N THR A 314 20.58 -7.54 -12.90
CA THR A 314 19.71 -7.23 -14.04
C THR A 314 18.36 -6.66 -13.57
N CYS A 315 17.72 -7.27 -12.57
CA CYS A 315 16.45 -6.82 -12.01
C CYS A 315 16.55 -5.46 -11.34
N ILE A 316 17.60 -5.26 -10.55
CA ILE A 316 17.84 -3.99 -9.83
C ILE A 316 18.15 -2.86 -10.80
N ASP A 317 19.01 -3.09 -11.78
CA ASP A 317 19.40 -2.07 -12.75
C ASP A 317 18.26 -1.69 -13.68
N TRP A 318 17.44 -2.67 -14.09
CA TRP A 318 16.23 -2.39 -14.85
C TRP A 318 15.27 -1.48 -14.06
N ALA A 319 15.00 -1.80 -12.79
CA ALA A 319 14.11 -0.98 -11.97
C ALA A 319 14.64 0.43 -11.72
N ARG A 320 15.96 0.58 -11.52
CA ARG A 320 16.62 1.89 -11.36
C ARG A 320 16.57 2.70 -12.64
N GLY A 321 16.84 2.08 -13.78
CA GLY A 321 16.76 2.71 -15.11
C GLY A 321 15.35 3.20 -15.39
N PHE A 322 14.34 2.38 -15.11
CA PHE A 322 12.94 2.74 -15.29
C PHE A 322 12.52 3.90 -14.37
N ALA A 323 12.81 3.84 -13.08
CA ALA A 323 12.50 4.93 -12.16
C ALA A 323 13.13 6.25 -12.61
N ARG A 324 14.40 6.22 -13.04
CA ARG A 324 15.12 7.39 -13.59
C ARG A 324 14.45 7.94 -14.85
N ALA A 325 13.97 7.08 -15.74
CA ALA A 325 13.27 7.55 -16.94
C ALA A 325 11.98 8.31 -16.62
N LEU A 326 11.32 7.99 -15.49
CA LEU A 326 10.12 8.70 -15.04
C LEU A 326 10.41 10.07 -14.41
N GLU A 327 11.66 10.36 -14.01
CA GLU A 327 12.05 11.69 -13.49
C GLU A 327 11.80 12.81 -14.51
N ALA A 328 11.88 12.51 -15.81
CA ALA A 328 11.56 13.46 -16.88
C ALA A 328 10.10 13.96 -16.84
N PHE A 329 9.22 13.26 -16.17
CA PHE A 329 7.80 13.61 -15.99
C PHE A 329 7.49 14.18 -14.60
N GLY A 330 8.53 14.63 -13.88
CA GLY A 330 8.38 15.19 -12.54
C GLY A 330 8.11 14.13 -11.46
N ALA A 331 8.54 12.89 -11.71
CA ALA A 331 8.46 11.85 -10.71
C ALA A 331 9.30 12.24 -9.49
N SER A 332 8.67 12.25 -8.35
CA SER A 332 9.26 12.57 -7.05
C SER A 332 8.54 11.77 -5.97
N ASP A 333 8.98 11.94 -4.75
CA ASP A 333 8.41 11.31 -3.57
C ASP A 333 8.57 9.78 -3.57
N ALA A 334 8.33 9.21 -2.40
CA ALA A 334 8.32 7.78 -2.21
C ALA A 334 7.39 7.43 -1.05
N TYR A 335 6.64 6.36 -1.18
CA TYR A 335 5.84 5.84 -0.08
C TYR A 335 6.73 4.97 0.83
N VAL A 336 6.71 5.25 2.14
CA VAL A 336 7.62 4.61 3.10
C VAL A 336 7.54 3.08 3.11
N ASN A 337 6.34 2.51 2.86
CA ASN A 337 6.18 1.05 2.78
C ASN A 337 6.72 0.44 1.48
N TYR A 338 6.96 1.25 0.45
CA TYR A 338 7.52 0.81 -0.83
C TYR A 338 9.00 1.18 -0.99
N LEU A 339 9.58 1.91 -0.02
CA LEU A 339 11.00 2.22 -0.02
C LEU A 339 11.85 0.95 0.19
N GLY A 340 12.81 0.75 -0.68
CA GLY A 340 13.89 -0.20 -0.52
C GLY A 340 14.96 0.27 0.49
N ASN A 341 16.20 -0.16 0.26
CA ASN A 341 17.37 0.35 0.99
C ASN A 341 17.97 1.56 0.27
N ASP A 342 17.21 2.66 0.21
CA ASP A 342 17.54 3.85 -0.59
C ASP A 342 18.31 4.95 0.19
N GLY A 343 18.63 4.67 1.46
CA GLY A 343 19.42 5.58 2.31
C GLY A 343 18.60 6.67 3.02
N ALA A 344 19.26 7.43 3.90
CA ALA A 344 18.61 8.39 4.79
C ALA A 344 17.96 9.58 4.04
N SER A 345 18.52 9.99 2.91
CA SER A 345 17.96 11.08 2.09
C SER A 345 16.60 10.70 1.50
N ALA A 346 16.45 9.47 1.03
CA ALA A 346 15.18 8.97 0.50
C ALA A 346 14.11 8.84 1.61
N VAL A 347 14.51 8.38 2.81
CA VAL A 347 13.63 8.34 3.99
C VAL A 347 13.14 9.75 4.35
N ARG A 348 14.06 10.74 4.39
CA ARG A 348 13.71 12.14 4.66
C ARG A 348 12.74 12.70 3.61
N ALA A 349 12.99 12.41 2.34
CA ALA A 349 12.12 12.82 1.24
C ALA A 349 10.72 12.19 1.34
N ALA A 350 10.63 10.90 1.72
CA ALA A 350 9.34 10.20 1.89
C ALA A 350 8.44 10.82 2.97
N TYR A 351 9.03 11.33 4.04
CA TYR A 351 8.28 12.03 5.09
C TYR A 351 8.09 13.53 4.80
N GLY A 352 8.87 14.10 3.88
CA GLY A 352 8.74 15.49 3.44
C GLY A 352 8.72 16.50 4.60
N ALA A 353 7.74 17.40 4.61
CA ALA A 353 7.59 18.42 5.64
C ALA A 353 7.33 17.86 7.07
N ASN A 354 6.88 16.61 7.17
CA ASN A 354 6.61 15.97 8.46
C ASN A 354 7.89 15.41 9.14
N TYR A 355 9.01 15.32 8.40
CA TYR A 355 10.25 14.70 8.91
C TYR A 355 10.78 15.36 10.19
N GLU A 356 10.82 16.69 10.25
CA GLU A 356 11.38 17.39 11.42
C GLU A 356 10.55 17.14 12.68
N ARG A 357 9.21 17.15 12.55
CA ARG A 357 8.33 16.79 13.67
C ARG A 357 8.53 15.34 14.11
N LEU A 358 8.65 14.42 13.16
CA LEU A 358 8.95 13.00 13.43
C LEU A 358 10.30 12.83 14.13
N SER A 359 11.34 13.54 13.69
CA SER A 359 12.68 13.51 14.29
C SER A 359 12.69 14.04 15.73
N GLY A 360 11.93 15.11 16.02
CA GLY A 360 11.71 15.60 17.37
C GLY A 360 10.97 14.61 18.27
N LEU A 361 9.93 13.95 17.74
CA LEU A 361 9.21 12.91 18.47
C LEU A 361 10.07 11.64 18.68
N LYS A 362 10.90 11.29 17.71
CA LYS A 362 11.88 10.21 17.85
C LYS A 362 12.83 10.49 19.00
N LYS A 363 13.34 11.73 19.14
CA LYS A 363 14.16 12.15 20.28
C LYS A 363 13.44 12.00 21.63
N LYS A 364 12.12 12.29 21.66
CA LYS A 364 11.29 12.18 22.86
C LYS A 364 11.05 10.72 23.28
N TYR A 365 10.69 9.84 22.33
CA TYR A 365 10.19 8.49 22.61
C TYR A 365 11.24 7.38 22.41
N ASP A 366 12.28 7.64 21.64
CA ASP A 366 13.39 6.71 21.41
C ASP A 366 14.71 7.46 21.19
N PRO A 367 15.23 8.17 22.21
CA PRO A 367 16.44 9.00 22.09
C PRO A 367 17.70 8.19 21.77
N SER A 368 17.73 6.90 22.14
CA SER A 368 18.84 5.99 21.84
C SER A 368 18.80 5.43 20.41
N ASN A 369 17.73 5.70 19.65
CA ASN A 369 17.46 5.10 18.36
C ASN A 369 17.45 3.56 18.40
N PHE A 370 16.83 3.00 19.43
CA PHE A 370 16.71 1.55 19.62
C PHE A 370 15.97 0.88 18.44
N PHE A 371 14.90 1.51 17.95
CA PHE A 371 14.14 1.06 16.77
C PHE A 371 14.75 1.62 15.48
N CYS A 372 15.92 1.12 15.05
CA CYS A 372 16.64 1.61 13.88
C CYS A 372 16.56 0.68 12.64
N PHE A 373 16.14 -0.58 12.81
CA PHE A 373 16.01 -1.54 11.70
C PHE A 373 14.67 -1.38 10.95
N ASN A 374 14.51 -0.23 10.29
CA ASN A 374 13.31 0.19 9.56
C ASN A 374 13.69 1.28 8.55
N GLN A 375 12.72 2.02 8.00
CA GLN A 375 12.97 3.31 7.34
C GLN A 375 13.25 4.35 8.43
N ASN A 376 14.49 4.36 8.92
CA ASN A 376 14.87 5.00 10.16
C ASN A 376 14.75 6.52 10.14
N ILE A 377 14.05 7.05 11.13
CA ILE A 377 14.01 8.48 11.46
C ILE A 377 15.04 8.70 12.56
N ALA A 378 16.10 9.45 12.25
CA ALA A 378 17.10 9.76 13.25
C ALA A 378 16.52 10.70 14.34
N PRO A 379 16.88 10.48 15.64
CA PRO A 379 16.51 11.43 16.70
C PRO A 379 17.07 12.83 16.39
N GLY A 380 16.26 13.85 16.60
CA GLY A 380 16.66 15.23 16.40
C GLY A 380 17.82 15.64 17.32
N SER A 381 18.63 16.59 16.90
CA SER A 381 19.75 17.14 17.65
C SER A 381 19.31 17.89 18.94
#